data_3f9d251ceb7f7764640b1a3e6837ecf6
#
_entry.id   3f9d251ceb7f7764640b1a3e6837ecf6
#
_cell.length_a   1.000
_cell.length_b   1.000
_cell.length_c   1.000
_cell.angle_alpha   90.00
_cell.angle_beta   90.00
_cell.angle_gamma   90.00
#
_symmetry.space_group_name_H-M   'P 1'
#
loop_
_entity.id
_entity.type
_entity.pdbx_description
1 polymer ?
#
loop_
_entity_poly.entity_id
_entity_poly.type
_entity_poly.pdbx_seq_one_letter_code
_entity_poly.pdbx_strand_id
1 'polypeptide(L)'
;MFSLLVNIPANATWKQNGVTIAGGHGQGTAIDQLFLPRGLFVDDDQTVVIADYWNHRIIQWKNGDTTNGQVVAGGNGEGKGLHQLQYPTDVLIGKETDSLIICDRVNERVVQWSRRSSTTQGEILIDNIDCFGLAMDEQRYLYVSGTEKHEVRRYQLGEKNGTLVAGGNGKGNDTNQLNEPAYLFVDRQQTVYVSDHYNHRVMKWNKGAKEGIVAAGGQGEGSALTQLKNPNGIFVDMFGTLYVADTYNHRVMRWTQGDKKQGTVIVGGNGQGEGANQFNGPYGFSFDRQGNLYVADMNNDRVQRFSIE
;
A
#
# COMPACT_ATOMS: atom_id res chain seq x y z
N MET A 1 0.83 6.51 -16.61
CA MET A 1 1.81 6.88 -15.58
C MET A 1 1.31 6.28 -14.28
N PHE A 2 1.97 5.23 -13.77
CA PHE A 2 1.47 4.43 -12.64
C PHE A 2 2.07 4.85 -11.29
N SER A 3 3.20 5.53 -11.25
CA SER A 3 3.69 6.15 -10.03
C SER A 3 3.28 7.61 -10.03
N LEU A 4 2.50 8.01 -9.04
CA LEU A 4 2.28 9.43 -8.75
C LEU A 4 3.65 10.05 -8.42
N LEU A 5 4.16 10.86 -9.35
CA LEU A 5 5.30 11.70 -9.04
C LEU A 5 4.81 12.86 -8.17
N VAL A 6 4.79 12.60 -6.88
CA VAL A 6 4.43 13.63 -5.92
C VAL A 6 5.69 14.38 -5.55
N ASN A 7 5.66 15.67 -5.76
CA ASN A 7 6.72 16.59 -5.30
C ASN A 7 6.34 17.05 -3.89
N ILE A 8 6.92 16.40 -2.87
CA ILE A 8 6.71 16.79 -1.49
C ILE A 8 7.90 17.64 -1.05
N PRO A 9 7.71 18.91 -0.69
CA PRO A 9 8.78 19.76 -0.18
C PRO A 9 9.51 19.09 1.01
N ALA A 10 10.83 19.24 1.08
CA ALA A 10 11.62 18.61 2.14
C ALA A 10 11.21 19.07 3.56
N ASN A 11 10.69 20.29 3.67
CA ASN A 11 10.17 20.87 4.91
C ASN A 11 8.64 20.72 5.06
N ALA A 12 7.99 19.93 4.21
CA ALA A 12 6.55 19.73 4.29
C ALA A 12 6.12 19.25 5.67
N THR A 13 5.03 19.80 6.17
CA THR A 13 4.31 19.36 7.36
C THR A 13 2.86 19.04 6.97
N TRP A 14 2.18 18.33 7.82
CA TRP A 14 0.79 17.95 7.62
C TRP A 14 -0.04 18.36 8.83
N LYS A 15 -1.27 18.79 8.58
CA LYS A 15 -2.24 18.99 9.66
C LYS A 15 -2.30 17.73 10.52
N GLN A 16 -2.15 17.88 11.84
CA GLN A 16 -2.11 16.71 12.73
C GLN A 16 -3.48 16.05 12.92
N ASN A 17 -4.56 16.80 12.74
CA ASN A 17 -5.92 16.27 12.78
C ASN A 17 -6.35 15.88 11.34
N GLY A 18 -6.50 14.59 11.11
CA GLY A 18 -7.03 14.06 9.87
C GLY A 18 -8.55 14.27 9.76
N VAL A 19 -9.01 14.25 8.53
CA VAL A 19 -10.45 14.24 8.21
C VAL A 19 -10.80 12.85 7.69
N THR A 20 -11.77 12.18 8.30
CA THR A 20 -12.29 10.91 7.77
C THR A 20 -13.00 11.18 6.45
N ILE A 21 -12.56 10.51 5.38
CA ILE A 21 -13.07 10.69 4.01
C ILE A 21 -13.79 9.46 3.49
N ALA A 22 -13.62 8.32 4.13
CA ALA A 22 -14.28 7.06 3.80
C ALA A 22 -14.42 6.19 5.05
N GLY A 23 -15.52 5.47 5.20
CA GLY A 23 -15.83 4.67 6.39
C GLY A 23 -16.02 5.52 7.65
N GLY A 24 -15.63 4.97 8.81
CA GLY A 24 -15.76 5.67 10.09
C GLY A 24 -17.18 5.62 10.69
N HIS A 25 -18.07 4.84 10.12
CA HIS A 25 -19.43 4.59 10.61
C HIS A 25 -19.55 3.21 11.28
N GLY A 26 -18.45 2.76 11.88
CA GLY A 26 -18.32 1.41 12.43
C GLY A 26 -18.03 0.35 11.35
N GLN A 27 -17.66 -0.81 11.82
CA GLN A 27 -17.40 -1.98 11.01
C GLN A 27 -18.68 -2.47 10.32
N GLY A 28 -18.62 -2.75 9.02
CA GLY A 28 -19.78 -3.31 8.32
C GLY A 28 -19.63 -3.41 6.82
N THR A 29 -20.71 -3.88 6.16
CA THR A 29 -20.76 -4.14 4.73
C THR A 29 -21.51 -3.07 3.92
N ALA A 30 -22.12 -2.09 4.59
CA ALA A 30 -22.83 -0.99 3.91
C ALA A 30 -21.85 -0.18 3.06
N ILE A 31 -22.39 0.63 2.14
CA ILE A 31 -21.54 1.41 1.20
C ILE A 31 -20.89 2.63 1.85
N ASP A 32 -21.29 2.99 3.05
CA ASP A 32 -20.68 4.01 3.92
C ASP A 32 -19.76 3.42 4.99
N GLN A 33 -19.60 2.10 5.02
CA GLN A 33 -18.78 1.36 5.96
C GLN A 33 -17.60 0.68 5.29
N LEU A 34 -16.55 0.44 6.08
CA LEU A 34 -15.40 -0.38 5.74
C LEU A 34 -15.22 -1.50 6.78
N PHE A 35 -14.42 -2.52 6.42
CA PHE A 35 -14.00 -3.53 7.37
C PHE A 35 -12.55 -3.94 7.12
N LEU A 36 -11.66 -3.51 8.00
CA LEU A 36 -10.21 -3.69 7.93
C LEU A 36 -9.63 -3.24 6.56
N PRO A 37 -9.83 -1.97 6.15
CA PRO A 37 -9.27 -1.46 4.90
C PRO A 37 -7.74 -1.60 4.92
N ARG A 38 -7.17 -2.00 3.79
CA ARG A 38 -5.73 -2.23 3.67
C ARG A 38 -5.07 -1.28 2.67
N GLY A 39 -4.82 -1.73 1.45
CA GLY A 39 -4.23 -0.91 0.40
C GLY A 39 -5.20 0.12 -0.14
N LEU A 40 -4.69 1.26 -0.53
CA LEU A 40 -5.48 2.29 -1.19
C LEU A 40 -4.63 3.01 -2.25
N PHE A 41 -5.32 3.57 -3.23
CA PHE A 41 -4.72 4.42 -4.25
C PHE A 41 -5.58 5.68 -4.41
N VAL A 42 -4.90 6.84 -4.57
CA VAL A 42 -5.56 8.12 -4.83
C VAL A 42 -5.35 8.51 -6.29
N ASP A 43 -6.44 8.72 -7.03
CA ASP A 43 -6.40 9.14 -8.43
C ASP A 43 -6.17 10.65 -8.58
N ASP A 44 -5.98 11.11 -9.80
CA ASP A 44 -5.70 12.52 -10.11
C ASP A 44 -6.83 13.48 -9.75
N ASP A 45 -8.06 12.99 -9.75
CA ASP A 45 -9.27 13.71 -9.33
C ASP A 45 -9.56 13.59 -7.82
N GLN A 46 -8.60 13.03 -7.06
CA GLN A 46 -8.73 12.71 -5.64
C GLN A 46 -9.81 11.65 -5.32
N THR A 47 -10.23 10.86 -6.29
CA THR A 47 -10.99 9.65 -6.02
C THR A 47 -10.08 8.65 -5.31
N VAL A 48 -10.53 8.11 -4.18
CA VAL A 48 -9.81 7.11 -3.39
C VAL A 48 -10.37 5.74 -3.66
N VAL A 49 -9.54 4.81 -4.11
CA VAL A 49 -9.88 3.39 -4.31
C VAL A 49 -9.27 2.59 -3.17
N ILE A 50 -10.06 1.75 -2.53
CA ILE A 50 -9.70 1.09 -1.26
C ILE A 50 -9.92 -0.42 -1.38
N ALA A 51 -8.92 -1.20 -0.99
CA ALA A 51 -9.07 -2.62 -0.75
C ALA A 51 -9.77 -2.83 0.61
N ASP A 52 -11.07 -3.03 0.56
CA ASP A 52 -11.94 -3.29 1.71
C ASP A 52 -11.87 -4.79 2.04
N TYR A 53 -10.78 -5.14 2.72
CA TYR A 53 -10.21 -6.47 2.85
C TYR A 53 -11.22 -7.53 3.30
N TRP A 54 -11.92 -7.28 4.41
CA TRP A 54 -12.84 -8.27 5.00
C TRP A 54 -14.20 -8.31 4.30
N ASN A 55 -14.52 -7.25 3.53
CA ASN A 55 -15.74 -7.21 2.73
C ASN A 55 -15.55 -7.76 1.30
N HIS A 56 -14.34 -8.30 0.99
CA HIS A 56 -14.06 -8.95 -0.30
C HIS A 56 -14.40 -8.08 -1.50
N ARG A 57 -14.09 -6.77 -1.41
CA ARG A 57 -14.42 -5.79 -2.44
C ARG A 57 -13.36 -4.71 -2.60
N ILE A 58 -13.35 -4.07 -3.76
CA ILE A 58 -12.75 -2.76 -3.95
C ILE A 58 -13.86 -1.74 -4.00
N ILE A 59 -13.74 -0.70 -3.19
CA ILE A 59 -14.70 0.37 -3.08
C ILE A 59 -14.02 1.72 -3.32
N GLN A 60 -14.69 2.65 -3.97
CA GLN A 60 -14.15 3.99 -4.24
C GLN A 60 -15.01 5.07 -3.61
N TRP A 61 -14.36 6.15 -3.19
CA TRP A 61 -14.99 7.41 -2.78
C TRP A 61 -14.50 8.53 -3.68
N LYS A 62 -15.42 9.28 -4.26
CA LYS A 62 -15.09 10.48 -5.02
C LYS A 62 -14.76 11.63 -4.08
N ASN A 63 -13.92 12.56 -4.54
CA ASN A 63 -13.61 13.75 -3.78
C ASN A 63 -14.87 14.55 -3.42
N GLY A 64 -15.02 14.87 -2.13
CA GLY A 64 -16.17 15.59 -1.60
C GLY A 64 -17.39 14.72 -1.28
N ASP A 65 -17.41 13.44 -1.66
CA ASP A 65 -18.44 12.49 -1.23
C ASP A 65 -17.99 11.82 0.06
N THR A 66 -18.59 12.23 1.17
CA THR A 66 -18.25 11.70 2.51
C THR A 66 -19.24 10.68 3.01
N THR A 67 -20.32 10.42 2.27
CA THR A 67 -21.44 9.63 2.76
C THR A 67 -21.49 8.22 2.19
N ASN A 68 -21.15 8.04 0.90
CA ASN A 68 -21.32 6.75 0.26
C ASN A 68 -20.19 6.40 -0.70
N GLY A 69 -19.62 5.22 -0.52
CA GLY A 69 -18.72 4.63 -1.50
C GLY A 69 -19.47 3.94 -2.63
N GLN A 70 -18.76 3.63 -3.69
CA GLN A 70 -19.23 2.81 -4.80
C GLN A 70 -18.37 1.55 -4.90
N VAL A 71 -18.98 0.37 -4.86
CA VAL A 71 -18.27 -0.89 -5.14
C VAL A 71 -17.91 -0.93 -6.61
N VAL A 72 -16.60 -1.13 -6.90
CA VAL A 72 -16.05 -1.11 -8.27
C VAL A 72 -15.44 -2.44 -8.69
N ALA A 73 -15.22 -3.37 -7.75
CA ALA A 73 -14.83 -4.74 -8.03
C ALA A 73 -15.21 -5.65 -6.85
N GLY A 74 -15.54 -6.91 -7.10
CA GLY A 74 -15.96 -7.86 -6.07
C GLY A 74 -17.31 -7.48 -5.44
N GLY A 75 -17.44 -7.71 -4.11
CA GLY A 75 -18.67 -7.39 -3.37
C GLY A 75 -19.82 -8.38 -3.59
N ASN A 76 -19.55 -9.51 -4.23
CA ASN A 76 -20.48 -10.60 -4.46
C ASN A 76 -20.23 -11.79 -3.53
N GLY A 77 -19.83 -11.50 -2.28
CA GLY A 77 -19.35 -12.48 -1.33
C GLY A 77 -17.94 -12.95 -1.64
N GLU A 78 -17.32 -13.68 -0.70
CA GLU A 78 -16.02 -14.29 -0.92
C GLU A 78 -16.10 -15.43 -1.93
N GLY A 79 -15.06 -15.62 -2.74
CA GLY A 79 -14.98 -16.74 -3.67
C GLY A 79 -13.97 -16.58 -4.79
N LYS A 80 -13.85 -17.64 -5.61
CA LYS A 80 -12.89 -17.75 -6.71
C LYS A 80 -13.46 -17.34 -8.08
N GLY A 81 -14.77 -17.02 -8.16
CA GLY A 81 -15.38 -16.55 -9.40
C GLY A 81 -14.70 -15.27 -9.92
N LEU A 82 -14.76 -15.03 -11.23
CA LEU A 82 -14.19 -13.80 -11.80
C LEU A 82 -14.96 -12.53 -11.39
N HIS A 83 -16.17 -12.69 -10.87
CA HIS A 83 -17.00 -11.62 -10.28
C HIS A 83 -16.81 -11.47 -8.78
N GLN A 84 -15.94 -12.27 -8.16
CA GLN A 84 -15.66 -12.32 -6.73
C GLN A 84 -14.19 -11.99 -6.44
N LEU A 85 -13.95 -11.53 -5.22
CA LEU A 85 -12.62 -11.39 -4.62
C LEU A 85 -12.59 -12.14 -3.29
N GLN A 86 -11.39 -12.43 -2.79
CA GLN A 86 -11.22 -13.03 -1.48
C GLN A 86 -10.04 -12.39 -0.75
N TYR A 87 -10.35 -11.55 0.24
CA TYR A 87 -9.37 -10.80 1.03
C TYR A 87 -8.39 -9.97 0.17
N PRO A 88 -8.88 -9.01 -0.66
CA PRO A 88 -8.02 -8.15 -1.45
C PRO A 88 -7.12 -7.31 -0.53
N THR A 89 -5.82 -7.28 -0.80
CA THR A 89 -4.84 -6.59 0.06
C THR A 89 -4.35 -5.29 -0.52
N ASP A 90 -4.31 -5.15 -1.85
CA ASP A 90 -3.81 -3.96 -2.50
C ASP A 90 -4.49 -3.70 -3.84
N VAL A 91 -4.47 -2.45 -4.28
CA VAL A 91 -5.07 -2.02 -5.53
C VAL A 91 -4.28 -0.88 -6.17
N LEU A 92 -4.05 -0.98 -7.48
CA LEU A 92 -3.50 0.09 -8.31
C LEU A 92 -4.51 0.53 -9.38
N ILE A 93 -4.38 1.76 -9.85
CA ILE A 93 -5.14 2.26 -11.00
C ILE A 93 -4.27 2.23 -12.24
N GLY A 94 -4.67 1.45 -13.23
CA GLY A 94 -4.12 1.45 -14.59
C GLY A 94 -4.73 2.57 -15.42
N LYS A 95 -4.14 3.77 -15.40
CA LYS A 95 -4.72 4.97 -16.03
C LYS A 95 -4.92 4.84 -17.54
N GLU A 96 -4.03 4.16 -18.25
CA GLU A 96 -4.14 4.00 -19.71
C GLU A 96 -5.26 3.04 -20.11
N THR A 97 -5.49 2.02 -19.30
CA THR A 97 -6.49 0.98 -19.54
C THR A 97 -7.81 1.28 -18.83
N ASP A 98 -7.84 2.33 -18.00
CA ASP A 98 -8.95 2.66 -17.10
C ASP A 98 -9.41 1.40 -16.34
N SER A 99 -8.45 0.80 -15.62
CA SER A 99 -8.66 -0.45 -14.91
C SER A 99 -8.03 -0.43 -13.52
N LEU A 100 -8.51 -1.30 -12.66
CA LEU A 100 -7.90 -1.64 -11.38
C LEU A 100 -7.03 -2.87 -11.56
N ILE A 101 -5.85 -2.88 -10.92
CA ILE A 101 -5.02 -4.07 -10.75
C ILE A 101 -5.09 -4.42 -9.27
N ILE A 102 -5.58 -5.60 -8.95
CA ILE A 102 -5.98 -5.99 -7.59
C ILE A 102 -5.21 -7.25 -7.18
N CYS A 103 -4.62 -7.21 -6.00
CA CYS A 103 -4.11 -8.39 -5.33
C CYS A 103 -5.29 -9.12 -4.64
N ASP A 104 -5.71 -10.23 -5.22
CA ASP A 104 -6.77 -11.11 -4.72
C ASP A 104 -6.14 -12.26 -3.95
N ARG A 105 -5.69 -11.94 -2.71
CA ARG A 105 -4.69 -12.68 -1.95
C ARG A 105 -5.02 -14.15 -1.75
N VAL A 106 -6.18 -14.47 -1.17
CA VAL A 106 -6.50 -15.86 -0.80
C VAL A 106 -6.86 -16.70 -2.04
N ASN A 107 -7.20 -16.05 -3.15
CA ASN A 107 -7.33 -16.71 -4.43
C ASN A 107 -5.98 -16.89 -5.16
N GLU A 108 -4.87 -16.47 -4.56
CA GLU A 108 -3.49 -16.55 -5.08
C GLU A 108 -3.37 -16.00 -6.51
N ARG A 109 -3.98 -14.85 -6.78
CA ARG A 109 -3.99 -14.24 -8.11
C ARG A 109 -3.92 -12.72 -8.06
N VAL A 110 -3.42 -12.14 -9.15
CA VAL A 110 -3.60 -10.72 -9.46
C VAL A 110 -4.62 -10.61 -10.59
N VAL A 111 -5.63 -9.78 -10.40
CA VAL A 111 -6.69 -9.59 -11.38
C VAL A 111 -6.72 -8.15 -11.88
N GLN A 112 -7.07 -7.97 -13.16
CA GLN A 112 -7.41 -6.69 -13.74
C GLN A 112 -8.92 -6.56 -13.81
N TRP A 113 -9.43 -5.38 -13.43
CA TRP A 113 -10.86 -5.08 -13.45
C TRP A 113 -11.10 -3.74 -14.12
N SER A 114 -11.85 -3.73 -15.23
CA SER A 114 -12.17 -2.48 -15.90
C SER A 114 -13.05 -1.59 -15.01
N ARG A 115 -12.74 -0.30 -14.94
CA ARG A 115 -13.56 0.70 -14.23
C ARG A 115 -14.82 1.12 -14.99
N ARG A 116 -14.99 0.64 -16.23
CA ARG A 116 -16.18 0.93 -17.03
C ARG A 116 -17.42 0.32 -16.40
N SER A 117 -18.50 1.07 -16.38
CA SER A 117 -19.75 0.72 -15.69
C SER A 117 -20.42 -0.59 -16.13
N SER A 118 -20.04 -1.14 -17.29
CA SER A 118 -20.57 -2.42 -17.81
C SER A 118 -19.78 -3.65 -17.36
N THR A 119 -18.67 -3.48 -16.61
CA THR A 119 -17.81 -4.61 -16.22
C THR A 119 -18.31 -5.22 -14.92
N THR A 120 -18.65 -6.51 -14.96
CA THR A 120 -19.16 -7.27 -13.80
C THR A 120 -18.17 -8.32 -13.31
N GLN A 121 -17.04 -8.50 -14.00
CA GLN A 121 -16.02 -9.50 -13.66
C GLN A 121 -14.62 -9.03 -14.04
N GLY A 122 -13.61 -9.56 -13.35
CA GLY A 122 -12.21 -9.32 -13.62
C GLY A 122 -11.60 -10.30 -14.62
N GLU A 123 -10.38 -10.02 -15.02
CA GLU A 123 -9.50 -10.88 -15.82
C GLU A 123 -8.26 -11.23 -15.00
N ILE A 124 -7.82 -12.49 -15.02
CA ILE A 124 -6.62 -12.92 -14.30
C ILE A 124 -5.39 -12.46 -15.09
N LEU A 125 -4.58 -11.60 -14.48
CA LEU A 125 -3.28 -11.19 -15.02
C LEU A 125 -2.16 -12.15 -14.64
N ILE A 126 -2.14 -12.60 -13.38
CA ILE A 126 -1.14 -13.51 -12.84
C ILE A 126 -1.87 -14.50 -11.94
N ASP A 127 -1.57 -15.76 -12.10
CA ASP A 127 -2.14 -16.87 -11.33
C ASP A 127 -1.06 -17.57 -10.50
N ASN A 128 -1.45 -18.31 -9.48
CA ASN A 128 -0.57 -19.05 -8.56
C ASN A 128 0.49 -18.15 -7.89
N ILE A 129 0.08 -16.97 -7.44
CA ILE A 129 0.94 -16.03 -6.72
C ILE A 129 0.29 -15.64 -5.39
N ASP A 130 0.98 -15.93 -4.29
CA ASP A 130 0.65 -15.38 -2.98
C ASP A 130 0.99 -13.87 -2.98
N CYS A 131 0.06 -13.05 -3.48
CA CYS A 131 0.27 -11.62 -3.57
C CYS A 131 -0.14 -10.90 -2.28
N PHE A 132 0.59 -9.82 -1.95
CA PHE A 132 0.22 -8.93 -0.87
C PHE A 132 0.21 -7.45 -1.29
N GLY A 133 1.33 -6.93 -1.74
CA GLY A 133 1.50 -5.58 -2.23
C GLY A 133 1.79 -5.56 -3.73
N LEU A 134 1.43 -4.47 -4.37
CA LEU A 134 1.57 -4.22 -5.80
C LEU A 134 2.30 -2.89 -6.04
N ALA A 135 3.18 -2.85 -7.02
CA ALA A 135 3.71 -1.61 -7.58
C ALA A 135 3.88 -1.76 -9.08
N MET A 136 3.88 -0.65 -9.80
CA MET A 136 4.14 -0.64 -11.25
C MET A 136 5.11 0.48 -11.59
N ASP A 137 6.13 0.16 -12.40
CA ASP A 137 7.08 1.15 -12.89
C ASP A 137 6.59 1.87 -14.15
N GLU A 138 7.36 2.88 -14.60
CA GLU A 138 7.04 3.67 -15.80
C GLU A 138 7.12 2.85 -17.09
N GLN A 139 7.84 1.71 -17.09
CA GLN A 139 7.92 0.77 -18.20
C GLN A 139 6.78 -0.25 -18.20
N ARG A 140 5.84 -0.13 -17.23
CA ARG A 140 4.68 -1.02 -17.08
C ARG A 140 5.02 -2.44 -16.64
N TYR A 141 6.14 -2.63 -15.97
CA TYR A 141 6.37 -3.86 -15.23
C TYR A 141 5.59 -3.83 -13.92
N LEU A 142 4.86 -4.89 -13.65
CA LEU A 142 4.18 -5.10 -12.38
C LEU A 142 5.10 -5.83 -11.40
N TYR A 143 5.23 -5.28 -10.22
CA TYR A 143 5.97 -5.86 -9.11
C TYR A 143 4.99 -6.35 -8.06
N VAL A 144 5.20 -7.55 -7.57
CA VAL A 144 4.32 -8.23 -6.62
C VAL A 144 5.15 -8.79 -5.49
N SER A 145 4.77 -8.47 -4.24
CA SER A 145 5.34 -9.14 -3.06
C SER A 145 4.59 -10.43 -2.76
N GLY A 146 5.34 -11.50 -2.49
CA GLY A 146 4.84 -12.79 -2.06
C GLY A 146 5.22 -13.06 -0.61
N THR A 147 4.22 -13.12 0.29
CA THR A 147 4.46 -13.25 1.73
C THR A 147 5.00 -14.63 2.10
N GLU A 148 4.45 -15.69 1.52
CA GLU A 148 4.86 -17.08 1.84
C GLU A 148 6.21 -17.47 1.24
N LYS A 149 6.54 -16.91 0.06
CA LYS A 149 7.81 -17.17 -0.61
C LYS A 149 8.91 -16.19 -0.20
N HIS A 150 8.58 -15.18 0.60
CA HIS A 150 9.53 -14.18 1.10
C HIS A 150 10.30 -13.49 -0.03
N GLU A 151 9.59 -13.10 -1.09
CA GLU A 151 10.20 -12.56 -2.31
C GLU A 151 9.39 -11.42 -2.92
N VAL A 152 10.01 -10.68 -3.83
CA VAL A 152 9.34 -9.78 -4.77
C VAL A 152 9.68 -10.22 -6.17
N ARG A 153 8.65 -10.35 -7.02
CA ARG A 153 8.78 -10.66 -8.44
C ARG A 153 8.29 -9.52 -9.31
N ARG A 154 8.98 -9.31 -10.41
CA ARG A 154 8.61 -8.39 -11.48
C ARG A 154 8.04 -9.16 -12.67
N TYR A 155 6.91 -8.71 -13.18
CA TYR A 155 6.21 -9.30 -14.33
C TYR A 155 6.08 -8.27 -15.46
N GLN A 156 6.30 -8.66 -16.68
CA GLN A 156 5.78 -7.95 -17.84
C GLN A 156 4.31 -8.37 -18.00
N LEU A 157 3.41 -7.39 -18.20
CA LEU A 157 1.99 -7.73 -18.38
C LEU A 157 1.79 -8.66 -19.57
N GLY A 158 1.08 -9.76 -19.36
CA GLY A 158 0.88 -10.83 -20.33
C GLY A 158 1.88 -12.00 -20.22
N GLU A 159 2.93 -11.88 -19.41
CA GLU A 159 3.85 -12.99 -19.11
C GLU A 159 3.43 -13.73 -17.85
N LYS A 160 3.55 -15.06 -17.88
CA LYS A 160 3.20 -15.93 -16.73
C LYS A 160 4.31 -16.05 -15.69
N ASN A 161 5.56 -15.88 -16.11
CA ASN A 161 6.73 -16.09 -15.26
C ASN A 161 7.35 -14.76 -14.84
N GLY A 162 7.30 -14.45 -13.55
CA GLY A 162 7.96 -13.27 -13.01
C GLY A 162 9.46 -13.49 -12.78
N THR A 163 10.23 -12.42 -12.88
CA THR A 163 11.66 -12.38 -12.53
C THR A 163 11.80 -11.99 -11.05
N LEU A 164 12.58 -12.78 -10.29
CA LEU A 164 12.94 -12.43 -8.91
C LEU A 164 13.76 -11.14 -8.90
N VAL A 165 13.37 -10.17 -8.04
CA VAL A 165 14.04 -8.86 -7.94
C VAL A 165 14.42 -8.47 -6.51
N ALA A 166 13.86 -9.12 -5.48
CA ALA A 166 14.23 -8.95 -4.08
C ALA A 166 13.88 -10.20 -3.28
N GLY A 167 14.66 -10.52 -2.25
CA GLY A 167 14.44 -11.69 -1.40
C GLY A 167 14.63 -13.01 -2.14
N GLY A 168 13.75 -13.99 -1.85
CA GLY A 168 13.74 -15.30 -2.54
C GLY A 168 14.82 -16.28 -2.06
N ASN A 169 15.53 -15.97 -0.99
CA ASN A 169 16.54 -16.82 -0.37
C ASN A 169 16.04 -17.42 0.97
N GLY A 170 14.74 -17.69 1.02
CA GLY A 170 14.05 -18.19 2.21
C GLY A 170 13.75 -17.09 3.23
N LYS A 171 13.01 -17.48 4.27
CA LYS A 171 12.67 -16.62 5.39
C LYS A 171 13.91 -16.32 6.23
N GLY A 172 14.17 -15.04 6.48
CA GLY A 172 15.31 -14.64 7.32
C GLY A 172 15.51 -13.13 7.36
N ASN A 173 16.58 -12.70 8.02
CA ASN A 173 16.91 -11.30 8.23
C ASN A 173 18.26 -10.87 7.59
N ASP A 174 18.90 -11.73 6.83
CA ASP A 174 20.08 -11.37 6.06
C ASP A 174 19.77 -10.33 4.98
N THR A 175 20.79 -9.76 4.36
CA THR A 175 20.63 -8.70 3.36
C THR A 175 19.96 -9.17 2.07
N ASN A 176 20.00 -10.46 1.79
CA ASN A 176 19.33 -11.10 0.64
C ASN A 176 18.03 -11.84 1.00
N GLN A 177 17.57 -11.73 2.25
CA GLN A 177 16.35 -12.38 2.74
C GLN A 177 15.29 -11.37 3.14
N LEU A 178 14.04 -11.84 3.17
CA LEU A 178 12.85 -11.14 3.66
C LEU A 178 12.08 -12.04 4.63
N ASN A 179 11.22 -11.42 5.45
CA ASN A 179 10.32 -12.13 6.35
C ASN A 179 8.91 -11.57 6.22
N GLU A 180 8.10 -12.24 5.40
CA GLU A 180 6.73 -11.85 5.04
C GLU A 180 6.69 -10.41 4.51
N PRO A 181 7.31 -10.15 3.34
CA PRO A 181 7.26 -8.83 2.72
C PRO A 181 5.81 -8.41 2.47
N ALA A 182 5.49 -7.18 2.88
CA ALA A 182 4.15 -6.63 2.73
C ALA A 182 4.07 -5.71 1.50
N TYR A 183 4.06 -4.39 1.70
CA TYR A 183 3.98 -3.43 0.59
C TYR A 183 5.34 -3.18 -0.04
N LEU A 184 5.30 -2.66 -1.26
CA LEU A 184 6.48 -2.32 -2.01
C LEU A 184 6.28 -1.01 -2.78
N PHE A 185 7.38 -0.39 -3.15
CA PHE A 185 7.42 0.77 -4.03
C PHE A 185 8.59 0.61 -5.01
N VAL A 186 8.43 1.12 -6.23
CA VAL A 186 9.49 1.08 -7.25
C VAL A 186 9.73 2.49 -7.76
N ASP A 187 10.98 2.95 -7.65
CA ASP A 187 11.38 4.26 -8.16
C ASP A 187 11.72 4.24 -9.66
N ARG A 188 12.01 5.42 -10.22
CA ARG A 188 12.38 5.57 -11.64
C ARG A 188 13.64 4.82 -12.05
N GLN A 189 14.55 4.57 -11.11
CA GLN A 189 15.77 3.80 -11.31
C GLN A 189 15.50 2.30 -11.24
N GLN A 190 14.23 1.91 -11.08
CA GLN A 190 13.83 0.52 -10.82
C GLN A 190 14.44 -0.04 -9.52
N THR A 191 14.71 0.83 -8.54
CA THR A 191 15.03 0.40 -7.18
C THR A 191 13.74 -0.07 -6.53
N VAL A 192 13.75 -1.28 -5.99
CA VAL A 192 12.62 -1.91 -5.30
C VAL A 192 12.75 -1.66 -3.81
N TYR A 193 11.81 -0.94 -3.22
CA TYR A 193 11.68 -0.78 -1.78
C TYR A 193 10.63 -1.75 -1.27
N VAL A 194 10.89 -2.41 -0.13
CA VAL A 194 10.02 -3.47 0.40
C VAL A 194 9.87 -3.32 1.90
N SER A 195 8.64 -3.32 2.39
CA SER A 195 8.35 -3.47 3.82
C SER A 195 8.63 -4.92 4.24
N ASP A 196 9.73 -5.13 4.91
CA ASP A 196 10.15 -6.42 5.47
C ASP A 196 9.51 -6.58 6.86
N HIS A 197 8.23 -6.92 6.83
CA HIS A 197 7.24 -6.74 7.89
C HIS A 197 7.69 -7.30 9.24
N TYR A 198 8.06 -8.57 9.32
CA TYR A 198 8.48 -9.21 10.58
C TYR A 198 9.96 -9.02 10.92
N ASN A 199 10.73 -8.37 10.05
CA ASN A 199 12.09 -7.92 10.39
C ASN A 199 12.11 -6.44 10.82
N HIS A 200 10.96 -5.80 10.96
CA HIS A 200 10.80 -4.43 11.47
C HIS A 200 11.68 -3.43 10.74
N ARG A 201 11.78 -3.56 9.39
CA ARG A 201 12.61 -2.72 8.54
C ARG A 201 11.98 -2.48 7.17
N VAL A 202 12.46 -1.48 6.47
CA VAL A 202 12.27 -1.33 5.03
C VAL A 202 13.62 -1.58 4.36
N MET A 203 13.61 -2.46 3.37
CA MET A 203 14.78 -2.79 2.56
C MET A 203 14.66 -2.18 1.17
N LYS A 204 15.78 -1.92 0.50
CA LYS A 204 15.82 -1.54 -0.91
C LYS A 204 16.83 -2.35 -1.71
N TRP A 205 16.44 -2.76 -2.91
CA TRP A 205 17.30 -3.40 -3.90
C TRP A 205 17.47 -2.48 -5.10
N ASN A 206 18.70 -2.09 -5.39
CA ASN A 206 18.99 -1.44 -6.67
C ASN A 206 18.74 -2.42 -7.81
N LYS A 207 18.41 -1.92 -9.01
CA LYS A 207 18.18 -2.77 -10.18
C LYS A 207 19.32 -3.78 -10.37
N GLY A 208 18.97 -5.07 -10.37
CA GLY A 208 19.91 -6.18 -10.57
C GLY A 208 20.80 -6.54 -9.37
N ALA A 209 20.63 -5.86 -8.23
CA ALA A 209 21.37 -6.21 -7.01
C ALA A 209 20.93 -7.57 -6.46
N LYS A 210 21.87 -8.35 -5.97
CA LYS A 210 21.63 -9.64 -5.32
C LYS A 210 21.27 -9.51 -3.84
N GLU A 211 21.65 -8.39 -3.23
CA GLU A 211 21.43 -8.08 -1.83
C GLU A 211 20.78 -6.71 -1.68
N GLY A 212 19.95 -6.57 -0.66
CA GLY A 212 19.30 -5.33 -0.31
C GLY A 212 20.12 -4.51 0.70
N ILE A 213 19.70 -3.28 0.89
CA ILE A 213 20.24 -2.34 1.86
C ILE A 213 19.08 -1.89 2.76
N VAL A 214 19.31 -1.81 4.07
CA VAL A 214 18.31 -1.26 4.99
C VAL A 214 18.09 0.22 4.65
N ALA A 215 16.84 0.58 4.33
CA ALA A 215 16.43 1.94 4.01
C ALA A 215 15.83 2.67 5.23
N ALA A 216 15.13 1.94 6.11
CA ALA A 216 14.58 2.46 7.37
C ALA A 216 14.42 1.34 8.40
N GLY A 217 14.43 1.66 9.69
CA GLY A 217 14.33 0.69 10.76
C GLY A 217 15.55 -0.23 10.85
N GLY A 218 15.30 -1.52 11.16
CA GLY A 218 16.37 -2.53 11.25
C GLY A 218 17.23 -2.48 12.52
N GLN A 219 16.77 -1.73 13.52
CA GLN A 219 17.39 -1.66 14.84
C GLN A 219 16.58 -2.46 15.88
N GLY A 220 15.96 -3.56 15.43
CA GLY A 220 15.02 -4.34 16.21
C GLY A 220 13.61 -3.71 16.26
N GLU A 221 12.67 -4.47 16.83
CA GLU A 221 11.32 -4.01 17.08
C GLU A 221 11.32 -2.90 18.14
N GLY A 222 10.59 -1.81 17.89
CA GLY A 222 10.47 -0.75 18.89
C GLY A 222 9.85 0.54 18.36
N SER A 223 9.71 1.53 19.25
CA SER A 223 9.06 2.81 18.97
C SER A 223 10.02 4.00 18.86
N ALA A 224 11.33 3.81 19.06
CA ALA A 224 12.31 4.87 18.85
C ALA A 224 12.28 5.38 17.40
N LEU A 225 12.79 6.59 17.15
CA LEU A 225 12.79 7.17 15.79
C LEU A 225 13.71 6.42 14.81
N THR A 226 14.58 5.55 15.32
CA THR A 226 15.44 4.65 14.53
C THR A 226 14.80 3.28 14.27
N GLN A 227 13.66 2.99 14.90
CA GLN A 227 13.01 1.70 14.91
C GLN A 227 11.65 1.75 14.22
N LEU A 228 11.19 0.57 13.80
CA LEU A 228 9.87 0.31 13.26
C LEU A 228 9.25 -0.88 13.99
N LYS A 229 7.91 -0.98 13.92
CA LYS A 229 7.17 -2.13 14.40
C LYS A 229 6.15 -2.57 13.34
N ASN A 230 6.48 -3.68 12.65
CA ASN A 230 5.67 -4.26 11.57
C ASN A 230 5.27 -3.21 10.52
N PRO A 231 6.24 -2.63 9.78
CA PRO A 231 5.95 -1.65 8.74
C PRO A 231 5.11 -2.28 7.62
N ASN A 232 4.16 -1.52 7.08
CA ASN A 232 3.32 -1.90 5.96
C ASN A 232 3.46 -0.92 4.79
N GLY A 233 2.51 -0.04 4.56
CA GLY A 233 2.54 0.89 3.43
C GLY A 233 3.84 1.68 3.36
N ILE A 234 4.38 1.82 2.16
CA ILE A 234 5.57 2.63 1.88
C ILE A 234 5.37 3.46 0.61
N PHE A 235 6.03 4.58 0.57
CA PHE A 235 6.06 5.48 -0.59
C PHE A 235 7.42 6.16 -0.65
N VAL A 236 7.93 6.43 -1.86
CA VAL A 236 9.15 7.20 -2.06
C VAL A 236 8.86 8.36 -2.99
N ASP A 237 9.16 9.59 -2.56
CA ASP A 237 8.94 10.79 -3.38
C ASP A 237 10.05 10.99 -4.42
N MET A 238 9.90 12.04 -5.26
CA MET A 238 10.86 12.37 -6.31
C MET A 238 12.27 12.68 -5.80
N PHE A 239 12.41 13.07 -4.54
CA PHE A 239 13.68 13.39 -3.90
C PHE A 239 14.29 12.18 -3.18
N GLY A 240 13.61 11.02 -3.23
CA GLY A 240 14.04 9.80 -2.57
C GLY A 240 13.76 9.79 -1.07
N THR A 241 12.87 10.66 -0.57
CA THR A 241 12.37 10.59 0.78
C THR A 241 11.44 9.39 0.91
N LEU A 242 11.76 8.50 1.83
CA LEU A 242 10.96 7.31 2.13
C LEU A 242 9.93 7.62 3.21
N TYR A 243 8.68 7.29 2.96
CA TYR A 243 7.55 7.34 3.90
C TYR A 243 7.13 5.93 4.26
N VAL A 244 6.79 5.69 5.54
CA VAL A 244 6.50 4.35 6.07
C VAL A 244 5.32 4.41 7.04
N ALA A 245 4.33 3.56 6.84
CA ALA A 245 3.31 3.26 7.86
C ALA A 245 3.93 2.32 8.90
N ASP A 246 4.21 2.84 10.07
CA ASP A 246 4.76 2.14 11.23
C ASP A 246 3.59 1.62 12.07
N THR A 247 3.00 0.52 11.59
CA THR A 247 1.63 0.07 11.90
C THR A 247 1.37 -0.12 13.38
N TYR A 248 2.21 -0.85 14.09
CA TYR A 248 2.00 -1.11 15.52
C TYR A 248 2.59 -0.04 16.44
N ASN A 249 3.18 1.02 15.87
CA ASN A 249 3.49 2.26 16.58
C ASN A 249 2.45 3.36 16.27
N HIS A 250 1.39 3.04 15.51
CA HIS A 250 0.25 3.91 15.23
C HIS A 250 0.66 5.27 14.66
N ARG A 251 1.63 5.27 13.70
CA ARG A 251 2.18 6.49 13.11
C ARG A 251 2.59 6.30 11.65
N VAL A 252 2.71 7.40 10.92
CA VAL A 252 3.42 7.44 9.63
C VAL A 252 4.69 8.26 9.81
N MET A 253 5.79 7.73 9.31
CA MET A 253 7.12 8.32 9.44
C MET A 253 7.74 8.60 8.08
N ARG A 254 8.73 9.53 8.04
CA ARG A 254 9.58 9.75 6.87
C ARG A 254 11.06 9.65 7.21
N TRP A 255 11.85 9.19 6.24
CA TRP A 255 13.33 9.21 6.24
C TRP A 255 13.82 9.99 5.04
N THR A 256 14.53 11.10 5.27
CA THR A 256 15.12 11.89 4.19
C THR A 256 16.46 11.30 3.73
N GLN A 257 16.81 11.51 2.45
CA GLN A 257 18.13 11.12 1.96
C GLN A 257 19.24 11.87 2.72
N GLY A 258 20.22 11.13 3.23
CA GLY A 258 21.34 11.70 3.98
C GLY A 258 21.22 11.54 5.51
N ASP A 259 20.02 11.57 6.07
CA ASP A 259 19.81 11.36 7.50
C ASP A 259 19.42 9.90 7.78
N LYS A 260 20.38 9.01 7.59
CA LYS A 260 20.17 7.55 7.61
C LYS A 260 19.92 6.96 9.00
N LYS A 261 19.93 7.77 10.06
CA LYS A 261 19.93 7.23 11.43
C LYS A 261 18.57 7.24 12.09
N GLN A 262 17.70 8.17 11.75
CA GLN A 262 16.37 8.26 12.38
C GLN A 262 15.32 8.85 11.43
N GLY A 263 14.07 8.43 11.63
CA GLY A 263 12.93 8.99 10.93
C GLY A 263 12.32 10.17 11.71
N THR A 264 11.37 10.82 11.06
CA THR A 264 10.51 11.85 11.67
C THR A 264 9.07 11.41 11.59
N VAL A 265 8.31 11.50 12.67
CA VAL A 265 6.86 11.28 12.65
C VAL A 265 6.21 12.43 11.89
N ILE A 266 5.40 12.12 10.89
CA ILE A 266 4.66 13.14 10.13
C ILE A 266 3.20 13.26 10.58
N VAL A 267 2.53 12.15 10.89
CA VAL A 267 1.18 12.11 11.46
C VAL A 267 1.03 10.90 12.40
N GLY A 268 0.11 10.97 13.34
CA GLY A 268 -0.10 9.94 14.36
C GLY A 268 0.96 9.97 15.46
N GLY A 269 1.21 8.80 16.09
CA GLY A 269 2.17 8.72 17.20
C GLY A 269 1.66 9.26 18.53
N ASN A 270 0.35 9.55 18.63
CA ASN A 270 -0.34 10.03 19.83
C ASN A 270 -1.03 8.87 20.59
N GLY A 271 -0.46 7.66 20.49
CA GLY A 271 -1.06 6.44 21.02
C GLY A 271 -2.11 5.84 20.09
N GLN A 272 -2.52 4.62 20.41
CA GLN A 272 -3.61 3.93 19.74
C GLN A 272 -4.94 4.59 20.07
N GLY A 273 -5.80 4.84 19.09
CA GLY A 273 -7.12 5.41 19.32
C GLY A 273 -7.86 5.81 18.05
N GLU A 274 -9.07 6.37 18.24
CA GLU A 274 -9.98 6.78 17.18
C GLU A 274 -9.98 8.30 16.93
N GLY A 275 -9.22 9.07 17.71
CA GLY A 275 -9.13 10.52 17.57
C GLY A 275 -8.67 10.94 16.16
N ALA A 276 -8.92 12.19 15.81
CA ALA A 276 -8.52 12.74 14.51
C ALA A 276 -6.99 12.75 14.29
N ASN A 277 -6.21 12.76 15.39
CA ASN A 277 -4.75 12.70 15.39
C ASN A 277 -4.20 11.35 15.84
N GLN A 278 -5.03 10.31 15.88
CA GLN A 278 -4.67 8.97 16.29
C GLN A 278 -4.96 7.96 15.18
N PHE A 279 -4.28 6.82 15.26
CA PHE A 279 -4.53 5.63 14.45
C PHE A 279 -4.69 4.39 15.31
N ASN A 280 -5.33 3.39 14.73
CA ASN A 280 -5.31 2.01 15.23
C ASN A 280 -4.85 1.09 14.11
N GLY A 281 -3.52 1.01 13.91
CA GLY A 281 -2.90 0.25 12.84
C GLY A 281 -3.00 0.93 11.46
N PRO A 282 -2.31 2.07 11.21
CA PRO A 282 -2.19 2.62 9.86
C PRO A 282 -1.53 1.58 8.97
N TYR A 283 -2.16 1.26 7.84
CA TYR A 283 -1.77 0.12 7.02
C TYR A 283 -1.24 0.57 5.66
N GLY A 284 -2.09 0.70 4.65
CA GLY A 284 -1.74 1.30 3.38
C GLY A 284 -1.93 2.81 3.41
N PHE A 285 -1.18 3.53 2.59
CA PHE A 285 -1.37 4.97 2.40
C PHE A 285 -0.98 5.39 0.98
N SER A 286 -1.46 6.54 0.57
CA SER A 286 -1.11 7.18 -0.70
C SER A 286 -1.08 8.70 -0.53
N PHE A 287 -0.41 9.37 -1.46
CA PHE A 287 -0.47 10.83 -1.57
C PHE A 287 -1.27 11.21 -2.82
N ASP A 288 -1.96 12.35 -2.78
CA ASP A 288 -2.45 12.98 -4.00
C ASP A 288 -1.36 13.87 -4.63
N ARG A 289 -1.65 14.44 -5.80
CA ARG A 289 -0.70 15.32 -6.52
C ARG A 289 -0.36 16.60 -5.76
N GLN A 290 -1.20 17.03 -4.84
CA GLN A 290 -0.99 18.19 -3.99
C GLN A 290 -0.13 17.87 -2.76
N GLY A 291 0.14 16.60 -2.48
CA GLY A 291 0.91 16.15 -1.33
C GLY A 291 0.05 15.87 -0.08
N ASN A 292 -1.27 15.88 -0.19
CA ASN A 292 -2.12 15.44 0.91
C ASN A 292 -1.95 13.94 1.11
N LEU A 293 -1.88 13.51 2.36
CA LEU A 293 -1.68 12.12 2.77
C LEU A 293 -3.03 11.46 3.10
N TYR A 294 -3.27 10.29 2.52
CA TYR A 294 -4.45 9.46 2.77
C TYR A 294 -3.99 8.14 3.41
N VAL A 295 -4.54 7.78 4.56
CA VAL A 295 -4.11 6.63 5.36
C VAL A 295 -5.28 5.71 5.65
N ALA A 296 -5.16 4.42 5.31
CA ALA A 296 -6.06 3.38 5.79
C ALA A 296 -5.78 3.12 7.28
N ASP A 297 -6.69 3.54 8.11
CA ASP A 297 -6.68 3.35 9.57
C ASP A 297 -7.44 2.05 9.88
N MET A 298 -6.73 0.93 9.69
CA MET A 298 -7.28 -0.40 9.48
C MET A 298 -8.27 -0.83 10.57
N ASN A 299 -7.88 -0.78 11.84
CA ASN A 299 -8.73 -1.24 12.94
C ASN A 299 -9.76 -0.19 13.41
N ASN A 300 -9.78 0.98 12.80
CA ASN A 300 -10.83 1.99 12.98
C ASN A 300 -11.78 2.03 11.76
N ASP A 301 -11.62 1.09 10.83
CA ASP A 301 -12.50 0.90 9.66
C ASP A 301 -12.77 2.20 8.89
N ARG A 302 -11.69 3.00 8.68
CA ARG A 302 -11.78 4.30 8.02
C ARG A 302 -10.55 4.63 7.17
N VAL A 303 -10.69 5.61 6.29
CA VAL A 303 -9.57 6.32 5.66
C VAL A 303 -9.57 7.77 6.12
N GLN A 304 -8.41 8.25 6.60
CA GLN A 304 -8.20 9.63 6.98
C GLN A 304 -7.33 10.37 5.97
N ARG A 305 -7.68 11.62 5.67
CA ARG A 305 -6.87 12.55 4.88
C ARG A 305 -6.23 13.60 5.77
N PHE A 306 -4.93 13.81 5.58
CA PHE A 306 -4.14 14.85 6.23
C PHE A 306 -3.67 15.85 5.18
N SER A 307 -4.12 17.10 5.29
CA SER A 307 -3.71 18.14 4.35
C SER A 307 -2.28 18.57 4.60
N ILE A 308 -1.51 18.76 3.52
CA ILE A 308 -0.17 19.34 3.58
C ILE A 308 -0.27 20.84 3.95
N GLU A 309 0.74 21.36 4.68
CA GLU A 309 0.87 22.76 5.11
C GLU A 309 2.05 23.46 4.45
#